data_3a4ea21f33d2d8676186c84fa15a46b8
#
_entry.id   3a4ea21f33d2d8676186c84fa15a46b8
#
_cell.length_a   1.000
_cell.length_b   1.000
_cell.length_c   1.000
_cell.angle_alpha   90.00
_cell.angle_beta   90.00
_cell.angle_gamma   90.00
#
_symmetry.space_group_name_H-M   'P 1'
#
loop_
_entity.id
_entity.type
_entity.pdbx_description
1 polymer ?
#
loop_
_entity_poly.entity_id
_entity_poly.type
_entity_poly.pdbx_seq_one_letter_code
_entity_poly.pdbx_strand_id
1 'polypeptide(L)'
;MSMNKRPPLRRSAPVETENDGIIEGRNAVIEALRSGENIDKIYLAKGETDKTLGHIASRAREKGIVVVEADRRKLDGMSRTHAHQGVIALAAMREYVTVQSLLDTAEEKGEAPLLVVCDEISDPHNLGAILRTAECAGAHGVIIP
;
A
#
# COMPACT_ATOMS: atom_id res chain seq x y z
N MET A 1 -18.54 51.98 16.66
CA MET A 1 -18.34 50.56 16.99
C MET A 1 -17.96 49.79 15.73
N SER A 2 -16.70 49.50 15.57
CA SER A 2 -16.17 48.82 14.37
C SER A 2 -16.15 47.33 14.65
N MET A 3 -16.96 46.57 13.96
CA MET A 3 -16.97 45.10 14.04
C MET A 3 -15.80 44.54 13.24
N ASN A 4 -14.82 44.04 13.96
CA ASN A 4 -13.65 43.35 13.43
C ASN A 4 -14.09 41.98 12.85
N LYS A 5 -14.31 41.92 11.52
CA LYS A 5 -14.55 40.66 10.82
C LYS A 5 -13.23 39.90 10.69
N ARG A 6 -13.06 38.83 11.48
CA ARG A 6 -11.99 37.85 11.29
C ARG A 6 -12.14 37.22 9.88
N PRO A 7 -11.07 37.13 9.11
CA PRO A 7 -11.12 36.42 7.84
C PRO A 7 -11.40 34.92 8.08
N PRO A 8 -12.12 34.24 7.17
CA PRO A 8 -12.40 32.82 7.32
C PRO A 8 -11.08 32.04 7.25
N LEU A 9 -10.90 31.14 8.21
CA LEU A 9 -9.82 30.16 8.21
C LEU A 9 -9.88 29.37 6.88
N ARG A 10 -8.87 29.55 6.06
CA ARG A 10 -8.63 28.66 4.91
C ARG A 10 -8.49 27.24 5.49
N ARG A 11 -9.49 26.42 5.25
CA ARG A 11 -9.32 24.96 5.35
C ARG A 11 -8.24 24.60 4.35
N SER A 12 -7.06 24.27 4.86
CA SER A 12 -6.09 23.53 4.08
C SER A 12 -6.78 22.23 3.64
N ALA A 13 -6.90 22.06 2.32
CA ALA A 13 -7.29 20.77 1.78
C ALA A 13 -6.35 19.71 2.38
N PRO A 14 -6.85 18.50 2.69
CA PRO A 14 -5.98 17.40 3.05
C PRO A 14 -4.96 17.28 1.92
N VAL A 15 -3.68 17.31 2.25
CA VAL A 15 -2.64 16.84 1.34
C VAL A 15 -2.92 15.35 1.26
N GLU A 16 -3.67 14.94 0.23
CA GLU A 16 -3.71 13.56 -0.21
C GLU A 16 -2.27 13.22 -0.60
N THR A 17 -1.54 12.66 0.36
CA THR A 17 -0.39 11.83 0.05
C THR A 17 -1.00 10.58 -0.56
N GLU A 18 -1.35 10.68 -1.85
CA GLU A 18 -1.57 9.51 -2.69
C GLU A 18 -0.31 8.67 -2.59
N ASN A 19 -0.35 7.72 -1.67
CA ASN A 19 0.62 6.65 -1.60
C ASN A 19 0.20 5.70 -2.71
N ASP A 20 0.54 6.06 -3.98
CA ASP A 20 0.14 5.32 -5.19
C ASP A 20 0.73 3.90 -5.24
N GLY A 21 1.27 3.41 -4.13
CA GLY A 21 1.84 2.08 -4.05
C GLY A 21 3.01 1.83 -5.01
N ILE A 22 3.63 2.88 -5.53
CA ILE A 22 4.78 2.78 -6.45
C ILE A 22 6.07 2.75 -5.66
N ILE A 23 6.84 1.67 -5.82
CA ILE A 23 8.17 1.49 -5.24
C ILE A 23 9.15 1.48 -6.40
N GLU A 24 10.04 2.47 -6.46
CA GLU A 24 10.98 2.63 -7.57
C GLU A 24 12.44 2.52 -7.11
N GLY A 25 13.25 1.89 -7.97
CA GLY A 25 14.65 1.68 -7.74
C GLY A 25 14.99 0.31 -7.13
N ARG A 26 16.19 -0.16 -7.45
CA ARG A 26 16.63 -1.53 -7.13
C ARG A 26 16.63 -1.82 -5.63
N ASN A 27 17.21 -0.91 -4.85
CA ASN A 27 17.32 -1.09 -3.40
C ASN A 27 15.95 -1.09 -2.71
N ALA A 28 15.07 -0.17 -3.12
CA ALA A 28 13.72 -0.07 -2.55
C ALA A 28 12.90 -1.33 -2.86
N VAL A 29 12.97 -1.85 -4.10
CA VAL A 29 12.27 -3.08 -4.48
C VAL A 29 12.85 -4.32 -3.77
N ILE A 30 14.18 -4.40 -3.61
CA ILE A 30 14.80 -5.49 -2.83
C ILE A 30 14.34 -5.44 -1.38
N GLU A 31 14.28 -4.26 -0.78
CA GLU A 31 13.85 -4.10 0.61
C GLU A 31 12.37 -4.46 0.77
N ALA A 32 11.50 -4.02 -0.13
CA ALA A 32 10.10 -4.40 -0.16
C ALA A 32 9.89 -5.92 -0.28
N LEU A 33 10.70 -6.58 -1.14
CA LEU A 33 10.69 -8.03 -1.23
C LEU A 33 11.17 -8.73 0.04
N ARG A 34 12.09 -8.12 0.81
CA ARG A 34 12.59 -8.66 2.08
C ARG A 34 11.60 -8.45 3.22
N SER A 35 11.05 -7.26 3.33
CA SER A 35 10.11 -6.89 4.40
C SER A 35 8.78 -7.64 4.32
N GLY A 36 8.52 -8.32 3.19
CA GLY A 36 7.25 -9.01 2.97
C GLY A 36 6.11 -8.06 2.61
N GLU A 37 6.44 -6.89 2.10
CA GLU A 37 5.46 -5.94 1.58
C GLU A 37 4.60 -6.60 0.50
N ASN A 38 3.31 -6.32 0.51
CA ASN A 38 2.38 -6.91 -0.42
C ASN A 38 2.55 -6.27 -1.80
N ILE A 39 3.32 -6.92 -2.67
CA ILE A 39 3.59 -6.46 -4.03
C ILE A 39 2.67 -7.22 -4.99
N ASP A 40 1.87 -6.49 -5.75
CA ASP A 40 1.01 -7.04 -6.79
C ASP A 40 1.80 -7.39 -8.05
N LYS A 41 2.69 -6.50 -8.49
CA LYS A 41 3.39 -6.63 -9.75
C LYS A 41 4.74 -5.91 -9.76
N ILE A 42 5.71 -6.47 -10.47
CA ILE A 42 7.00 -5.82 -10.70
C ILE A 42 7.21 -5.64 -12.20
N TYR A 43 7.55 -4.41 -12.59
CA TYR A 43 7.97 -4.07 -13.95
C TYR A 43 9.48 -3.99 -14.03
N LEU A 44 10.05 -4.68 -15.02
CA LEU A 44 11.47 -4.65 -15.34
C LEU A 44 11.68 -4.07 -16.73
N ALA A 45 12.70 -3.23 -16.90
CA ALA A 45 13.06 -2.68 -18.19
C ALA A 45 13.57 -3.78 -19.12
N LYS A 46 12.94 -3.90 -20.29
CA LYS A 46 13.29 -4.86 -21.30
C LYS A 46 14.70 -4.57 -21.86
N GLY A 47 15.51 -5.65 -21.99
CA GLY A 47 16.85 -5.55 -22.57
C GLY A 47 17.94 -5.14 -21.59
N GLU A 48 17.64 -4.85 -20.33
CA GLU A 48 18.64 -4.64 -19.30
C GLU A 48 19.07 -6.01 -18.71
N THR A 49 20.29 -6.44 -19.04
CA THR A 49 20.90 -7.69 -18.54
C THR A 49 21.75 -7.42 -17.30
N ASP A 50 21.15 -6.90 -16.25
CA ASP A 50 21.83 -6.63 -14.99
C ASP A 50 21.58 -7.78 -14.00
N LYS A 51 22.66 -8.23 -13.32
CA LYS A 51 22.56 -9.31 -12.31
C LYS A 51 21.58 -8.98 -11.19
N THR A 52 21.47 -7.70 -10.79
CA THR A 52 20.57 -7.25 -9.74
C THR A 52 19.12 -7.37 -10.18
N LEU A 53 18.80 -6.99 -11.42
CA LEU A 53 17.45 -7.14 -11.97
C LEU A 53 17.07 -8.61 -12.12
N GLY A 54 18.01 -9.47 -12.53
CA GLY A 54 17.83 -10.92 -12.56
C GLY A 54 17.54 -11.51 -11.18
N HIS A 55 18.22 -11.03 -10.15
CA HIS A 55 17.99 -11.44 -8.77
C HIS A 55 16.61 -11.01 -8.27
N ILE A 56 16.19 -9.77 -8.55
CA ILE A 56 14.87 -9.27 -8.23
C ILE A 56 13.79 -10.13 -8.90
N ALA A 57 13.96 -10.43 -10.20
CA ALA A 57 13.03 -11.26 -10.95
C ALA A 57 12.89 -12.67 -10.36
N SER A 58 14.00 -13.31 -9.99
CA SER A 58 14.00 -14.63 -9.37
C SER A 58 13.26 -14.63 -8.03
N ARG A 59 13.61 -13.69 -7.15
CA ARG A 59 12.98 -13.52 -5.85
C ARG A 59 11.47 -13.24 -5.94
N ALA A 60 11.08 -12.41 -6.90
CA ALA A 60 9.66 -12.10 -7.14
C ALA A 60 8.89 -13.36 -7.56
N ARG A 61 9.44 -14.14 -8.49
CA ARG A 61 8.82 -15.39 -8.94
C ARG A 61 8.72 -16.43 -7.83
N GLU A 62 9.74 -16.56 -7.00
CA GLU A 62 9.71 -17.45 -5.81
C GLU A 62 8.57 -17.11 -4.85
N LYS A 63 8.21 -15.82 -4.78
CA LYS A 63 7.09 -15.31 -3.96
C LYS A 63 5.74 -15.30 -4.70
N GLY A 64 5.67 -15.79 -5.94
CA GLY A 64 4.46 -15.77 -6.74
C GLY A 64 4.05 -14.40 -7.27
N ILE A 65 4.95 -13.40 -7.21
CA ILE A 65 4.69 -12.05 -7.70
C ILE A 65 4.84 -12.01 -9.22
N VAL A 66 3.89 -11.36 -9.88
CA VAL A 66 3.90 -11.22 -11.34
C VAL A 66 5.03 -10.28 -11.77
N VAL A 67 5.92 -10.76 -12.63
CA VAL A 67 7.01 -9.97 -13.22
C VAL A 67 6.70 -9.71 -14.69
N VAL A 68 6.68 -8.44 -15.08
CA VAL A 68 6.39 -7.98 -16.44
C VAL A 68 7.59 -7.25 -17.00
N GLU A 69 8.07 -7.67 -18.16
CA GLU A 69 9.04 -6.89 -18.93
C GLU A 69 8.33 -5.78 -19.69
N ALA A 70 8.83 -4.57 -19.59
CA ALA A 70 8.24 -3.40 -20.24
C ALA A 70 9.33 -2.50 -20.82
N ASP A 71 8.95 -1.71 -21.83
CA ASP A 71 9.85 -0.74 -22.40
C ASP A 71 10.22 0.33 -21.36
N ARG A 72 11.45 0.84 -21.43
CA ARG A 72 11.93 1.87 -20.51
C ARG A 72 11.01 3.09 -20.45
N ARG A 73 10.46 3.51 -21.60
CA ARG A 73 9.48 4.61 -21.69
C ARG A 73 8.24 4.39 -20.79
N LYS A 74 7.79 3.14 -20.65
CA LYS A 74 6.68 2.80 -19.76
C LYS A 74 7.07 3.00 -18.31
N LEU A 75 8.27 2.58 -17.92
CA LEU A 75 8.79 2.80 -16.56
C LEU A 75 8.98 4.30 -16.29
N ASP A 76 9.55 5.05 -17.25
CA ASP A 76 9.71 6.50 -17.15
C ASP A 76 8.36 7.21 -16.93
N GLY A 77 7.29 6.75 -17.62
CA GLY A 77 5.93 7.28 -17.45
C GLY A 77 5.26 6.90 -16.13
N MET A 78 5.68 5.83 -15.50
CA MET A 78 5.18 5.38 -14.19
C MET A 78 6.00 5.99 -13.05
N SER A 79 7.27 6.31 -13.30
CA SER A 79 8.21 6.80 -12.30
C SER A 79 7.89 8.23 -11.88
N ARG A 80 7.94 8.49 -10.58
CA ARG A 80 7.77 9.83 -10.02
C ARG A 80 9.09 10.59 -9.91
N THR A 81 10.15 9.87 -9.58
CA THR A 81 11.47 10.46 -9.31
C THR A 81 12.41 10.37 -10.51
N HIS A 82 12.01 9.65 -11.58
CA HIS A 82 12.85 9.29 -12.71
C HIS A 82 14.12 8.49 -12.33
N ALA A 83 14.16 7.95 -11.12
CA ALA A 83 15.29 7.19 -10.56
C ALA A 83 14.98 5.68 -10.44
N HIS A 84 14.09 5.15 -11.28
CA HIS A 84 13.62 3.77 -11.20
C HIS A 84 14.69 2.70 -11.47
N GLN A 85 15.82 3.06 -12.06
CA GLN A 85 16.96 2.14 -12.30
C GLN A 85 16.57 0.82 -12.99
N GLY A 86 15.59 0.87 -13.89
CA GLY A 86 15.08 -0.28 -14.63
C GLY A 86 14.10 -1.18 -13.88
N VAL A 87 13.62 -0.79 -12.70
CA VAL A 87 12.64 -1.55 -11.92
C VAL A 87 11.64 -0.66 -11.20
N ILE A 88 10.36 -1.06 -11.26
CA ILE A 88 9.27 -0.47 -10.50
C ILE A 88 8.41 -1.61 -9.97
N ALA A 89 8.12 -1.61 -8.68
CA ALA A 89 7.13 -2.49 -8.08
C ALA A 89 5.85 -1.70 -7.76
N LEU A 90 4.72 -2.33 -7.98
CA LEU A 90 3.43 -1.84 -7.53
C LEU A 90 3.06 -2.62 -6.27
N ALA A 91 2.99 -1.92 -5.14
CA ALA A 91 2.43 -2.46 -3.93
C ALA A 91 0.91 -2.63 -4.12
N ALA A 92 0.37 -3.74 -3.65
CA ALA A 92 -1.07 -3.91 -3.63
C ALA A 92 -1.66 -2.86 -2.69
N MET A 93 -2.42 -1.93 -3.25
CA MET A 93 -3.18 -0.97 -2.46
C MET A 93 -4.24 -1.74 -1.70
N ARG A 94 -4.21 -1.66 -0.37
CA ARG A 94 -5.31 -2.14 0.45
C ARG A 94 -6.41 -1.08 0.34
N GLU A 95 -7.53 -1.45 -0.26
CA GLU A 95 -8.71 -0.60 -0.23
C GLU A 95 -9.23 -0.54 1.20
N TYR A 96 -9.28 0.67 1.76
CA TYR A 96 -9.97 0.91 3.02
C TYR A 96 -11.47 0.95 2.74
N VAL A 97 -12.22 0.24 3.56
CA VAL A 97 -13.68 0.24 3.50
C VAL A 97 -14.26 1.13 4.60
N THR A 98 -15.50 1.55 4.44
CA THR A 98 -16.18 2.34 5.47
C THR A 98 -16.62 1.46 6.64
N VAL A 99 -16.79 2.04 7.82
CA VAL A 99 -17.35 1.33 8.99
C VAL A 99 -18.73 0.75 8.67
N GLN A 100 -19.53 1.48 7.88
CA GLN A 100 -20.84 1.00 7.47
C GLN A 100 -20.73 -0.29 6.65
N SER A 101 -19.80 -0.36 5.71
CA SER A 101 -19.55 -1.56 4.91
C SER A 101 -19.15 -2.77 5.75
N LEU A 102 -18.43 -2.56 6.87
CA LEU A 102 -18.11 -3.64 7.80
C LEU A 102 -19.34 -4.14 8.57
N LEU A 103 -20.23 -3.22 8.96
CA LEU A 103 -21.49 -3.57 9.61
C LEU A 103 -22.43 -4.32 8.67
N ASP A 104 -22.53 -3.87 7.42
CA ASP A 104 -23.36 -4.52 6.38
C ASP A 104 -22.85 -5.96 6.14
N THR A 105 -21.53 -6.18 6.14
CA THR A 105 -20.93 -7.52 6.01
C THR A 105 -21.34 -8.45 7.16
N ALA A 106 -21.42 -7.95 8.38
CA ALA A 106 -21.90 -8.74 9.53
C ALA A 106 -23.38 -9.09 9.41
N GLU A 107 -24.19 -8.12 8.97
CA GLU A 107 -25.63 -8.31 8.75
C GLU A 107 -25.90 -9.35 7.65
N GLU A 108 -25.18 -9.28 6.53
CA GLU A 108 -25.28 -10.25 5.44
C GLU A 108 -24.95 -11.67 5.88
N LYS A 109 -24.02 -11.82 6.83
CA LYS A 109 -23.68 -13.13 7.44
C LYS A 109 -24.68 -13.58 8.52
N GLY A 110 -25.57 -12.69 8.96
CA GLY A 110 -26.47 -12.95 10.07
C GLY A 110 -25.76 -13.04 11.43
N GLU A 111 -24.63 -12.40 11.58
CA GLU A 111 -23.78 -12.42 12.76
C GLU A 111 -23.79 -11.07 13.49
N ALA A 112 -23.57 -11.10 14.81
CA ALA A 112 -23.34 -9.88 15.55
C ALA A 112 -22.01 -9.24 15.12
N PRO A 113 -21.95 -7.92 14.84
CA PRO A 113 -20.74 -7.29 14.36
C PRO A 113 -19.63 -7.32 15.44
N LEU A 114 -18.48 -7.88 15.09
CA LEU A 114 -17.26 -7.84 15.88
C LEU A 114 -16.24 -6.98 15.14
N LEU A 115 -15.96 -5.80 15.69
CA LEU A 115 -14.97 -4.87 15.15
C LEU A 115 -13.83 -4.65 16.15
N VAL A 116 -12.61 -4.61 15.65
CA VAL A 116 -11.42 -4.28 16.45
C VAL A 116 -11.03 -2.84 16.13
N VAL A 117 -10.93 -2.00 17.15
CA VAL A 117 -10.48 -0.61 17.00
C VAL A 117 -9.06 -0.51 17.56
N CYS A 118 -8.14 -0.07 16.70
CA CYS A 118 -6.76 0.16 17.07
C CYS A 118 -6.56 1.66 17.31
N ASP A 119 -5.99 2.02 18.45
CA ASP A 119 -5.63 3.38 18.79
C ASP A 119 -4.12 3.48 19.02
N GLU A 120 -3.49 4.53 18.50
CA GLU A 120 -2.06 4.83 18.63
C GLU A 120 -1.09 3.68 18.27
N ILE A 121 -1.46 2.80 17.34
CA ILE A 121 -0.58 1.73 16.85
C ILE A 121 0.41 2.28 15.83
N SER A 122 1.64 2.47 16.24
CA SER A 122 2.73 2.98 15.40
C SER A 122 3.66 1.89 14.85
N ASP A 123 3.67 0.69 15.45
CA ASP A 123 4.51 -0.43 15.00
C ASP A 123 3.76 -1.35 14.02
N PRO A 124 4.24 -1.46 12.76
CA PRO A 124 3.63 -2.33 11.76
C PRO A 124 3.59 -3.82 12.16
N HIS A 125 4.55 -4.30 12.96
CA HIS A 125 4.57 -5.69 13.45
C HIS A 125 3.42 -5.95 14.41
N ASN A 126 3.13 -5.01 15.31
CA ASN A 126 2.01 -5.10 16.23
C ASN A 126 0.68 -5.08 15.47
N LEU A 127 0.54 -4.19 14.49
CA LEU A 127 -0.65 -4.14 13.63
C LEU A 127 -0.85 -5.48 12.90
N GLY A 128 0.21 -6.06 12.33
CA GLY A 128 0.15 -7.36 11.67
C GLY A 128 -0.29 -8.49 12.60
N ALA A 129 0.15 -8.48 13.85
CA ALA A 129 -0.27 -9.46 14.87
C ALA A 129 -1.76 -9.30 15.23
N ILE A 130 -2.22 -8.06 15.39
CA ILE A 130 -3.64 -7.75 15.66
C ILE A 130 -4.51 -8.20 14.51
N LEU A 131 -4.14 -7.90 13.26
CA LEU A 131 -4.90 -8.30 12.06
C LEU A 131 -5.05 -9.82 11.99
N ARG A 132 -3.98 -10.60 12.21
CA ARG A 132 -4.04 -12.06 12.24
C ARG A 132 -4.95 -12.58 13.35
N THR A 133 -4.87 -11.99 14.54
CA THR A 133 -5.71 -12.39 15.67
C THR A 133 -7.17 -12.06 15.42
N ALA A 134 -7.46 -10.87 14.87
CA ALA A 134 -8.80 -10.44 14.51
C ALA A 134 -9.44 -11.37 13.46
N GLU A 135 -8.67 -11.76 12.44
CA GLU A 135 -9.12 -12.72 11.42
C GLU A 135 -9.44 -14.09 12.04
N CYS A 136 -8.54 -14.62 12.89
CA CYS A 136 -8.78 -15.90 13.58
C CYS A 136 -9.98 -15.85 14.55
N ALA A 137 -10.27 -14.68 15.13
CA ALA A 137 -11.42 -14.47 16.01
C ALA A 137 -12.74 -14.26 15.25
N GLY A 138 -12.69 -14.20 13.92
CA GLY A 138 -13.88 -13.94 13.09
C GLY A 138 -14.34 -12.48 13.12
N ALA A 139 -13.43 -11.53 13.36
CA ALA A 139 -13.77 -10.12 13.31
C ALA A 139 -14.16 -9.68 11.89
N HIS A 140 -15.19 -8.84 11.79
CA HIS A 140 -15.69 -8.30 10.52
C HIS A 140 -14.83 -7.17 9.97
N GLY A 141 -13.98 -6.60 10.79
CA GLY A 141 -13.01 -5.60 10.37
C GLY A 141 -12.15 -5.05 11.50
N VAL A 142 -11.10 -4.33 11.08
CA VAL A 142 -10.18 -3.63 11.98
C VAL A 142 -10.17 -2.16 11.58
N ILE A 143 -10.43 -1.28 12.52
CA ILE A 143 -10.45 0.17 12.35
C ILE A 143 -9.10 0.71 12.80
N ILE A 144 -8.44 1.44 11.93
CA ILE A 144 -7.14 2.08 12.16
C ILE A 144 -7.35 3.57 11.97
N PRO A 145 -7.04 4.42 12.95
CA PRO A 145 -7.17 5.87 12.85
C PRO A 145 -6.12 6.49 11.94
#